data_b412050c7d42c9c813ca504dae092136
#
_entry.id   b412050c7d42c9c813ca504dae092136
#
_cell.length_a   1.000
_cell.length_b   1.000
_cell.length_c   1.000
_cell.angle_alpha   90.00
_cell.angle_beta   90.00
_cell.angle_gamma   90.00
#
_symmetry.space_group_name_H-M   'P 1'
#
loop_
_entity.id
_entity.type
_entity.pdbx_description
1 polymer ?
#
loop_
_entity_poly.entity_id
_entity_poly.type
_entity_poly.pdbx_seq_one_letter_code
_entity_poly.pdbx_strand_id
1 'polypeptide(L)'
;AARSIAKPLEQQVADRMIERRLDYALVVNSGNRVGRVNGLAVLGANSGLSDFSGIMLPVEALVTPSQGGGGKIHATGGLSDLAKESVTNVSAVIKKLTGKDVSDYDIHIQFVDTHGVDGDSASITIATAIISALENIPIRQDLAMTGSLSVRGEVLPIGGVTAKIEAAARAGVKTVVIPRSNMQDVLLDEQFEGKIEVIAVDTLDEVMEHALITHEQKQSLVERLGSVIDRLTPDLTGPTTSI
;
A
#
# COMPACT_ATOMS: atom_id res chain seq x y z
N ALA A 1 25.83 -33.74 -8.27
CA ALA A 1 26.43 -32.46 -7.89
C ALA A 1 25.67 -31.35 -8.61
N ALA A 2 24.70 -30.70 -7.91
CA ALA A 2 24.02 -29.53 -8.43
C ALA A 2 25.04 -28.39 -8.51
N ARG A 3 25.29 -27.87 -9.73
CA ARG A 3 26.04 -26.63 -9.91
C ARG A 3 25.18 -25.51 -9.30
N SER A 4 25.62 -24.97 -8.18
CA SER A 4 25.16 -23.67 -7.69
C SER A 4 25.47 -22.65 -8.78
N ILE A 5 24.46 -22.18 -9.48
CA ILE A 5 24.60 -21.07 -10.43
C ILE A 5 24.81 -19.84 -9.55
N ALA A 6 26.01 -19.28 -9.57
CA ALA A 6 26.31 -18.04 -8.87
C ALA A 6 25.38 -16.95 -9.42
N LYS A 7 24.66 -16.27 -8.51
CA LYS A 7 23.81 -15.11 -8.88
C LYS A 7 24.66 -14.07 -9.62
N PRO A 8 24.13 -13.38 -10.63
CA PRO A 8 24.81 -12.27 -11.29
C PRO A 8 25.30 -11.24 -10.27
N LEU A 9 26.43 -10.59 -10.54
CA LEU A 9 27.03 -9.60 -9.63
C LEU A 9 26.05 -8.47 -9.28
N GLU A 10 25.27 -8.04 -10.25
CA GLU A 10 24.24 -7.00 -10.09
C GLU A 10 23.16 -7.41 -9.08
N GLN A 11 22.70 -8.65 -9.13
CA GLN A 11 21.72 -9.18 -8.18
C GLN A 11 22.30 -9.34 -6.77
N GLN A 12 23.59 -9.69 -6.65
CA GLN A 12 24.28 -9.72 -5.36
C GLN A 12 24.42 -8.33 -4.74
N VAL A 13 24.61 -7.29 -5.55
CA VAL A 13 24.65 -5.89 -5.08
C VAL A 13 23.28 -5.45 -4.62
N ALA A 14 22.23 -5.78 -5.38
CA ALA A 14 20.83 -5.48 -4.99
C ALA A 14 20.45 -6.18 -3.68
N ASP A 15 20.74 -7.47 -3.55
CA ASP A 15 20.47 -8.24 -2.34
C ASP A 15 21.17 -7.62 -1.12
N ARG A 16 22.44 -7.20 -1.25
CA ARG A 16 23.19 -6.51 -0.18
C ARG A 16 22.62 -5.14 0.19
N MET A 17 22.11 -4.40 -0.78
CA MET A 17 21.45 -3.11 -0.52
C MET A 17 20.14 -3.32 0.24
N ILE A 18 19.39 -4.38 -0.07
CA ILE A 18 18.15 -4.75 0.62
C ILE A 18 18.46 -5.20 2.05
N GLU A 19 19.45 -6.09 2.24
CA GLU A 19 19.89 -6.55 3.55
C GLU A 19 20.30 -5.39 4.45
N ARG A 20 21.11 -4.44 3.95
CA ARG A 20 21.49 -3.24 4.72
C ARG A 20 20.29 -2.39 5.14
N ARG A 21 19.22 -2.32 4.34
CA ARG A 21 18.01 -1.58 4.71
C ARG A 21 17.23 -2.24 5.83
N LEU A 22 17.19 -3.57 5.87
CA LEU A 22 16.59 -4.32 6.97
C LEU A 22 17.36 -4.10 8.28
N ASP A 23 18.70 -3.99 8.21
CA ASP A 23 19.57 -3.73 9.35
C ASP A 23 19.33 -2.36 10.02
N TYR A 24 18.85 -1.36 9.29
CA TYR A 24 18.58 -0.01 9.81
C TYR A 24 17.18 0.14 10.46
N ALA A 25 16.48 -0.96 10.72
CA ALA A 25 15.27 -1.02 11.56
C ALA A 25 14.11 -0.08 11.18
N LEU A 26 13.99 0.30 9.91
CA LEU A 26 12.86 1.11 9.44
C LEU A 26 11.57 0.30 9.29
N VAL A 27 11.68 -1.04 9.14
CA VAL A 27 10.54 -1.93 8.99
C VAL A 27 10.05 -2.39 10.34
N VAL A 28 8.78 -2.10 10.65
CA VAL A 28 8.07 -2.64 11.81
C VAL A 28 7.16 -3.75 11.31
N ASN A 29 7.41 -5.00 11.73
CA ASN A 29 6.68 -6.20 11.27
C ASN A 29 5.84 -6.84 12.39
N SER A 30 5.58 -6.12 13.47
CA SER A 30 4.80 -6.61 14.61
C SER A 30 4.14 -5.48 15.40
N GLY A 31 3.08 -5.83 16.13
CA GLY A 31 2.28 -4.87 16.88
C GLY A 31 1.38 -4.02 15.98
N ASN A 32 0.89 -2.91 16.51
CA ASN A 32 -0.11 -2.07 15.87
C ASN A 32 0.29 -0.60 15.97
N ARG A 33 0.00 0.20 14.92
CA ARG A 33 0.31 1.63 14.89
C ARG A 33 -0.82 2.41 14.22
N VAL A 34 -1.16 3.57 14.76
CA VAL A 34 -2.06 4.52 14.09
C VAL A 34 -1.25 5.30 13.05
N GLY A 35 -1.81 5.48 11.87
CA GLY A 35 -1.21 6.28 10.80
C GLY A 35 0.07 5.71 10.16
N ARG A 36 0.45 4.46 10.47
CA ARG A 36 1.64 3.83 9.88
C ARG A 36 1.28 2.54 9.13
N VAL A 37 1.74 2.43 7.89
CA VAL A 37 1.50 1.28 7.00
C VAL A 37 2.81 0.84 6.36
N ASN A 38 3.01 -0.46 6.25
CA ASN A 38 4.08 -1.03 5.46
C ASN A 38 3.65 -1.10 3.99
N GLY A 39 4.13 -0.18 3.17
CA GLY A 39 4.00 -0.21 1.72
C GLY A 39 5.10 -1.03 1.06
N LEU A 40 4.95 -1.24 -0.24
CA LEU A 40 5.88 -1.99 -1.07
C LEU A 40 6.19 -1.21 -2.35
N ALA A 41 7.45 -1.17 -2.74
CA ALA A 41 7.91 -0.56 -3.97
C ALA A 41 8.89 -1.48 -4.73
N VAL A 42 9.21 -1.13 -5.96
CA VAL A 42 10.30 -1.73 -6.72
C VAL A 42 11.37 -0.68 -6.98
N LEU A 43 12.63 -1.08 -6.89
CA LEU A 43 13.73 -0.28 -7.37
C LEU A 43 13.74 -0.40 -8.89
N GLY A 44 13.49 0.71 -9.59
CA GLY A 44 13.44 0.74 -11.05
C GLY A 44 14.80 0.62 -11.70
N ALA A 45 14.81 0.41 -13.02
CA ALA A 45 16.01 0.30 -13.87
C ALA A 45 16.94 1.52 -13.81
N ASN A 46 16.48 2.67 -13.35
CA ASN A 46 17.29 3.88 -13.13
C ASN A 46 18.34 3.72 -12.02
N SER A 47 18.26 2.67 -11.20
CA SER A 47 19.27 2.33 -10.19
C SER A 47 20.46 1.51 -10.76
N GLY A 48 20.49 1.26 -12.06
CA GLY A 48 21.54 0.45 -12.72
C GLY A 48 21.42 -1.06 -12.48
N LEU A 49 20.29 -1.51 -11.97
CA LEU A 49 19.98 -2.91 -11.71
C LEU A 49 19.13 -3.45 -12.87
N SER A 50 19.54 -4.59 -13.43
CA SER A 50 18.85 -5.24 -14.56
C SER A 50 17.52 -5.89 -14.16
N ASP A 51 17.31 -6.16 -12.87
CA ASP A 51 16.14 -6.83 -12.31
C ASP A 51 15.39 -5.93 -11.32
N PHE A 52 14.07 -6.02 -11.35
CA PHE A 52 13.21 -5.34 -10.39
C PHE A 52 13.40 -5.97 -9.00
N SER A 53 14.04 -5.24 -8.10
CA SER A 53 14.12 -5.64 -6.69
C SER A 53 13.03 -4.97 -5.88
N GLY A 54 12.22 -5.77 -5.21
CA GLY A 54 11.21 -5.27 -4.29
C GLY A 54 11.84 -4.74 -3.00
N ILE A 55 11.25 -3.68 -2.45
CA ILE A 55 11.63 -3.10 -1.17
C ILE A 55 10.40 -2.80 -0.32
N MET A 56 10.59 -2.81 1.01
CA MET A 56 9.62 -2.24 1.95
C MET A 56 9.65 -0.72 1.89
N LEU A 57 8.48 -0.11 1.85
CA LEU A 57 8.30 1.34 1.81
C LEU A 57 7.30 1.77 2.89
N PRO A 58 7.73 1.93 4.15
CA PRO A 58 6.84 2.39 5.19
C PRO A 58 6.34 3.81 4.91
N VAL A 59 5.03 4.01 5.09
CA VAL A 59 4.34 5.30 4.96
C VAL A 59 3.76 5.67 6.31
N GLU A 60 3.99 6.91 6.72
CA GLU A 60 3.42 7.48 7.95
C GLU A 60 2.52 8.66 7.61
N ALA A 61 1.37 8.74 8.25
CA ALA A 61 0.45 9.86 8.17
C ALA A 61 0.16 10.43 9.56
N LEU A 62 0.25 11.75 9.67
CA LEU A 62 -0.18 12.52 10.83
C LEU A 62 -1.26 13.49 10.38
N VAL A 63 -2.34 13.53 11.14
CA VAL A 63 -3.49 14.41 10.88
C VAL A 63 -3.71 15.31 12.09
N THR A 64 -3.77 16.62 11.84
CA THR A 64 -4.04 17.62 12.87
C THR A 64 -5.15 18.55 12.42
N PRO A 65 -5.99 19.10 13.33
CA PRO A 65 -7.00 20.08 12.97
C PRO A 65 -6.35 21.31 12.31
N SER A 66 -6.91 21.76 11.18
CA SER A 66 -6.45 22.98 10.52
C SER A 66 -6.93 24.22 11.24
N GLN A 67 -6.09 25.23 11.40
CA GLN A 67 -6.46 26.52 11.98
C GLN A 67 -7.00 27.45 10.89
N GLY A 68 -8.30 27.76 10.98
CA GLY A 68 -8.92 28.79 10.14
C GLY A 68 -9.53 28.31 8.82
N GLY A 69 -9.68 27.01 8.60
CA GLY A 69 -10.26 26.42 7.37
C GLY A 69 -9.30 26.52 6.16
N GLY A 70 -9.11 25.46 5.46
CA GLY A 70 -8.17 25.37 4.33
C GLY A 70 -6.95 24.52 4.63
N GLY A 71 -7.20 23.34 5.24
CA GLY A 71 -6.18 22.35 5.55
C GLY A 71 -5.33 21.97 4.35
N LYS A 72 -4.07 21.67 4.62
CA LYS A 72 -3.06 21.41 3.58
C LYS A 72 -2.59 19.98 3.68
N ILE A 73 -2.24 19.42 2.52
CA ILE A 73 -1.61 18.11 2.44
C ILE A 73 -0.13 18.32 2.14
N HIS A 74 0.70 17.82 3.04
CA HIS A 74 2.15 17.86 2.94
C HIS A 74 2.67 16.44 2.75
N ALA A 75 3.28 16.16 1.61
CA ALA A 75 3.89 14.87 1.34
C ALA A 75 5.41 15.03 1.18
N THR A 76 6.17 14.22 1.91
CA THR A 76 7.64 14.24 1.97
C THR A 76 8.22 12.85 1.71
N GLY A 77 9.49 12.76 1.32
CA GLY A 77 10.18 11.48 1.05
C GLY A 77 10.61 11.29 -0.41
N GLY A 78 10.95 12.39 -1.14
CA GLY A 78 11.48 12.29 -2.49
C GLY A 78 10.47 11.81 -3.54
N LEU A 79 9.22 12.26 -3.44
CA LEU A 79 8.11 11.87 -4.30
C LEU A 79 8.26 12.42 -5.73
N SER A 80 8.07 11.56 -6.72
CA SER A 80 7.83 11.98 -8.10
C SER A 80 6.52 12.76 -8.24
N ASP A 81 6.32 13.43 -9.37
CA ASP A 81 5.07 14.18 -9.61
C ASP A 81 3.87 13.22 -9.67
N LEU A 82 4.03 12.01 -10.22
CA LEU A 82 2.98 10.99 -10.24
C LEU A 82 2.59 10.54 -8.82
N ALA A 83 3.55 10.38 -7.92
CA ALA A 83 3.26 10.05 -6.53
C ALA A 83 2.57 11.21 -5.78
N LYS A 84 2.87 12.47 -6.10
CA LYS A 84 2.15 13.65 -5.58
C LYS A 84 0.71 13.73 -6.09
N GLU A 85 0.49 13.44 -7.37
CA GLU A 85 -0.86 13.33 -7.94
C GLU A 85 -1.66 12.23 -7.25
N SER A 86 -1.03 11.08 -6.98
CA SER A 86 -1.64 9.98 -6.22
C SER A 86 -2.12 10.43 -4.83
N VAL A 87 -1.31 11.20 -4.09
CA VAL A 87 -1.71 11.78 -2.80
C VAL A 87 -2.94 12.69 -2.95
N THR A 88 -2.97 13.51 -3.99
CA THR A 88 -4.11 14.40 -4.27
C THR A 88 -5.38 13.62 -4.57
N ASN A 89 -5.29 12.59 -5.41
CA ASN A 89 -6.42 11.73 -5.76
C ASN A 89 -6.94 10.96 -4.55
N VAL A 90 -6.05 10.38 -3.76
CA VAL A 90 -6.40 9.68 -2.51
C VAL A 90 -7.16 10.61 -1.55
N SER A 91 -6.75 11.86 -1.44
CA SER A 91 -7.42 12.83 -0.55
C SER A 91 -8.86 13.12 -0.98
N ALA A 92 -9.11 13.23 -2.30
CA ALA A 92 -10.45 13.37 -2.83
C ALA A 92 -11.32 12.13 -2.55
N VAL A 93 -10.74 10.93 -2.69
CA VAL A 93 -11.41 9.66 -2.38
C VAL A 93 -11.77 9.61 -0.88
N ILE A 94 -10.83 9.95 0.00
CA ILE A 94 -11.04 9.94 1.46
C ILE A 94 -12.18 10.88 1.83
N LYS A 95 -12.19 12.13 1.35
CA LYS A 95 -13.27 13.07 1.59
C LYS A 95 -14.63 12.47 1.22
N LYS A 96 -14.71 11.82 0.06
CA LYS A 96 -15.95 11.20 -0.41
C LYS A 96 -16.36 9.98 0.40
N LEU A 97 -15.41 9.12 0.76
CA LEU A 97 -15.68 7.85 1.42
C LEU A 97 -15.93 8.00 2.93
N THR A 98 -15.18 8.87 3.62
CA THR A 98 -15.32 9.04 5.08
C THR A 98 -16.35 10.09 5.48
N GLY A 99 -16.74 10.97 4.55
CA GLY A 99 -17.60 12.11 4.81
C GLY A 99 -16.89 13.25 5.59
N LYS A 100 -15.62 13.08 5.95
CA LYS A 100 -14.82 14.12 6.61
C LYS A 100 -14.26 15.08 5.57
N ASP A 101 -14.39 16.37 5.81
CA ASP A 101 -13.76 17.35 4.93
C ASP A 101 -12.26 17.40 5.22
N VAL A 102 -11.47 16.96 4.24
CA VAL A 102 -10.00 16.96 4.31
C VAL A 102 -9.46 18.39 4.50
N SER A 103 -10.23 19.41 4.08
CA SER A 103 -9.87 20.82 4.29
C SER A 103 -9.97 21.29 5.76
N ASP A 104 -10.59 20.50 6.64
CA ASP A 104 -10.62 20.77 8.08
C ASP A 104 -9.34 20.29 8.79
N TYR A 105 -8.43 19.63 8.07
CA TYR A 105 -7.25 19.00 8.63
C TYR A 105 -5.99 19.36 7.85
N ASP A 106 -4.88 19.53 8.56
CA ASP A 106 -3.54 19.48 8.00
C ASP A 106 -3.05 18.04 8.03
N ILE A 107 -2.76 17.48 6.84
CA ILE A 107 -2.36 16.08 6.67
C ILE A 107 -0.89 16.06 6.27
N HIS A 108 -0.06 15.42 7.08
CA HIS A 108 1.34 15.19 6.79
C HIS A 108 1.55 13.72 6.45
N ILE A 109 2.14 13.46 5.28
CA ILE A 109 2.47 12.12 4.80
C ILE A 109 3.97 12.06 4.62
N GLN A 110 4.58 11.04 5.19
CA GLN A 110 6.01 10.77 5.03
C GLN A 110 6.24 9.37 4.50
N PHE A 111 6.97 9.29 3.40
CA PHE A 111 7.59 8.05 2.98
C PHE A 111 8.93 7.94 3.69
N VAL A 112 9.09 6.91 4.50
CA VAL A 112 10.24 6.80 5.43
C VAL A 112 11.53 6.40 4.72
N ASP A 113 11.48 6.18 3.40
CA ASP A 113 12.66 5.90 2.57
C ASP A 113 13.07 7.14 1.75
N THR A 114 14.38 7.32 1.56
CA THR A 114 14.98 8.48 0.87
C THR A 114 15.32 8.23 -0.61
N HIS A 115 15.04 7.06 -1.15
CA HIS A 115 15.45 6.68 -2.51
C HIS A 115 14.51 7.14 -3.63
N GLY A 116 13.52 7.94 -3.28
CA GLY A 116 12.50 8.41 -4.20
C GLY A 116 11.39 7.37 -4.43
N VAL A 117 10.16 7.86 -4.45
CA VAL A 117 8.97 7.06 -4.76
C VAL A 117 8.44 7.50 -6.11
N ASP A 118 8.35 6.54 -7.03
CA ASP A 118 7.77 6.75 -8.35
C ASP A 118 6.54 5.86 -8.53
N GLY A 119 5.55 6.41 -9.26
CA GLY A 119 4.30 5.71 -9.55
C GLY A 119 3.21 5.87 -8.50
N ASP A 120 2.06 5.30 -8.82
CA ASP A 120 0.81 5.37 -8.06
C ASP A 120 0.55 4.11 -7.22
N SER A 121 1.44 3.13 -7.28
CA SER A 121 1.28 1.81 -6.64
C SER A 121 1.26 1.84 -5.09
N ALA A 122 1.50 3.01 -4.49
CA ALA A 122 1.37 3.24 -3.05
C ALA A 122 0.02 3.86 -2.65
N SER A 123 -0.93 4.04 -3.58
CA SER A 123 -2.19 4.76 -3.32
C SER A 123 -3.01 4.14 -2.21
N ILE A 124 -3.17 2.79 -2.17
CA ILE A 124 -3.89 2.13 -1.07
C ILE A 124 -3.15 2.26 0.26
N THR A 125 -1.81 2.27 0.24
CA THR A 125 -0.97 2.46 1.44
C THR A 125 -1.17 3.86 2.02
N ILE A 126 -1.16 4.89 1.18
CA ILE A 126 -1.41 6.29 1.56
C ILE A 126 -2.83 6.43 2.12
N ALA A 127 -3.84 5.90 1.41
CA ALA A 127 -5.23 5.97 1.83
C ALA A 127 -5.43 5.32 3.20
N THR A 128 -4.87 4.13 3.41
CA THR A 128 -4.94 3.41 4.68
C THR A 128 -4.29 4.17 5.81
N ALA A 129 -3.11 4.76 5.59
CA ALA A 129 -2.40 5.54 6.60
C ALA A 129 -3.21 6.79 7.02
N ILE A 130 -3.76 7.54 6.05
CA ILE A 130 -4.56 8.74 6.31
C ILE A 130 -5.86 8.37 7.05
N ILE A 131 -6.59 7.35 6.57
CA ILE A 131 -7.86 6.92 7.19
C ILE A 131 -7.61 6.45 8.63
N SER A 132 -6.56 5.65 8.85
CA SER A 132 -6.17 5.24 10.20
C SER A 132 -5.90 6.43 11.12
N ALA A 133 -5.17 7.44 10.64
CA ALA A 133 -4.87 8.65 11.40
C ALA A 133 -6.13 9.50 11.67
N LEU A 134 -7.02 9.66 10.68
CA LEU A 134 -8.28 10.40 10.78
C LEU A 134 -9.29 9.75 11.75
N GLU A 135 -9.38 8.43 11.71
CA GLU A 135 -10.33 7.65 12.52
C GLU A 135 -9.70 7.19 13.85
N ASN A 136 -8.39 7.41 14.02
CA ASN A 136 -7.60 6.94 15.17
C ASN A 136 -7.71 5.42 15.39
N ILE A 137 -7.73 4.65 14.31
CA ILE A 137 -7.84 3.18 14.33
C ILE A 137 -6.47 2.59 14.00
N PRO A 138 -5.89 1.73 14.86
CA PRO A 138 -4.57 1.17 14.61
C PRO A 138 -4.56 0.16 13.47
N ILE A 139 -3.44 0.12 12.75
CA ILE A 139 -3.14 -0.80 11.65
C ILE A 139 -2.18 -1.87 12.17
N ARG A 140 -2.44 -3.13 11.81
CA ARG A 140 -1.51 -4.23 12.10
C ARG A 140 -0.21 -4.07 11.31
N GLN A 141 0.92 -4.26 11.98
CA GLN A 141 2.24 -4.06 11.37
C GLN A 141 2.85 -5.34 10.79
N ASP A 142 2.26 -6.50 11.01
CA ASP A 142 2.63 -7.76 10.36
C ASP A 142 2.01 -7.92 8.94
N LEU A 143 1.42 -6.85 8.43
CA LEU A 143 0.83 -6.73 7.10
C LEU A 143 1.55 -5.67 6.28
N ALA A 144 1.77 -5.95 5.00
CA ALA A 144 2.19 -4.98 3.99
C ALA A 144 1.17 -4.90 2.86
N MET A 145 1.21 -3.83 2.07
CA MET A 145 0.27 -3.68 0.96
C MET A 145 0.88 -2.92 -0.22
N THR A 146 0.32 -3.16 -1.40
CA THR A 146 0.58 -2.40 -2.62
C THR A 146 -0.64 -2.42 -3.51
N GLY A 147 -0.91 -1.32 -4.19
CA GLY A 147 -2.03 -1.17 -5.12
C GLY A 147 -2.22 0.29 -5.51
N SER A 148 -2.66 0.52 -6.73
CA SER A 148 -3.19 1.81 -7.15
C SER A 148 -4.66 1.93 -6.72
N LEU A 149 -5.20 3.14 -6.68
CA LEU A 149 -6.56 3.41 -6.22
C LEU A 149 -7.29 4.32 -7.22
N SER A 150 -8.42 3.84 -7.74
CA SER A 150 -9.31 4.66 -8.55
C SER A 150 -10.01 5.73 -7.69
N VAL A 151 -10.50 6.80 -8.33
CA VAL A 151 -11.31 7.83 -7.66
C VAL A 151 -12.67 7.30 -7.17
N ARG A 152 -13.01 6.06 -7.45
CA ARG A 152 -14.22 5.37 -7.00
C ARG A 152 -13.98 4.47 -5.79
N GLY A 153 -12.73 4.22 -5.43
CA GLY A 153 -12.34 3.34 -4.33
C GLY A 153 -11.99 1.92 -4.76
N GLU A 154 -11.90 1.67 -6.09
CA GLU A 154 -11.47 0.37 -6.63
C GLU A 154 -9.95 0.25 -6.56
N VAL A 155 -9.46 -0.93 -6.23
CA VAL A 155 -8.03 -1.25 -6.19
C VAL A 155 -7.57 -1.71 -7.58
N LEU A 156 -6.62 -0.98 -8.15
CA LEU A 156 -6.15 -1.18 -9.51
C LEU A 156 -4.80 -1.91 -9.55
N PRO A 157 -4.52 -2.65 -10.65
CA PRO A 157 -3.29 -3.43 -10.81
C PRO A 157 -2.03 -2.57 -10.81
N ILE A 158 -0.91 -3.20 -10.41
CA ILE A 158 0.41 -2.56 -10.29
C ILE A 158 1.49 -3.45 -10.91
N GLY A 159 2.66 -2.86 -11.17
CA GLY A 159 3.83 -3.60 -11.65
C GLY A 159 4.68 -4.21 -10.53
N GLY A 160 5.38 -5.30 -10.87
CA GLY A 160 6.40 -5.92 -10.02
C GLY A 160 5.85 -6.60 -8.75
N VAL A 161 4.62 -7.15 -8.80
CA VAL A 161 3.94 -7.72 -7.65
C VAL A 161 4.74 -8.83 -6.97
N THR A 162 5.33 -9.75 -7.72
CA THR A 162 6.14 -10.86 -7.19
C THR A 162 7.32 -10.35 -6.37
N ALA A 163 8.13 -9.43 -6.92
CA ALA A 163 9.28 -8.86 -6.22
C ALA A 163 8.87 -8.12 -4.94
N LYS A 164 7.71 -7.44 -4.94
CA LYS A 164 7.14 -6.76 -3.78
C LYS A 164 6.76 -7.75 -2.68
N ILE A 165 6.08 -8.85 -3.02
CA ILE A 165 5.70 -9.90 -2.06
C ILE A 165 6.94 -10.56 -1.45
N GLU A 166 7.94 -10.87 -2.26
CA GLU A 166 9.19 -11.44 -1.77
C GLU A 166 9.94 -10.49 -0.83
N ALA A 167 9.90 -9.17 -1.10
CA ALA A 167 10.48 -8.18 -0.19
C ALA A 167 9.78 -8.16 1.17
N ALA A 168 8.45 -8.27 1.20
CA ALA A 168 7.68 -8.37 2.43
C ALA A 168 8.02 -9.65 3.20
N ALA A 169 8.13 -10.79 2.51
CA ALA A 169 8.50 -12.06 3.12
C ALA A 169 9.91 -12.01 3.73
N ARG A 170 10.89 -11.42 3.01
CA ARG A 170 12.25 -11.20 3.54
C ARG A 170 12.27 -10.29 4.77
N ALA A 171 11.38 -9.31 4.84
CA ALA A 171 11.23 -8.42 5.99
C ALA A 171 10.50 -9.05 7.19
N GLY A 172 10.04 -10.32 7.07
CA GLY A 172 9.34 -11.03 8.13
C GLY A 172 7.89 -10.59 8.31
N VAL A 173 7.30 -9.94 7.31
CA VAL A 173 5.87 -9.63 7.25
C VAL A 173 5.11 -10.93 6.98
N LYS A 174 3.94 -11.10 7.60
CA LYS A 174 3.15 -12.34 7.51
C LYS A 174 2.11 -12.31 6.41
N THR A 175 1.58 -11.14 6.10
CA THR A 175 0.45 -10.97 5.18
C THR A 175 0.75 -9.85 4.19
N VAL A 176 0.44 -10.05 2.90
CA VAL A 176 0.49 -8.99 1.89
C VAL A 176 -0.86 -8.84 1.23
N VAL A 177 -1.36 -7.59 1.16
CA VAL A 177 -2.57 -7.21 0.43
C VAL A 177 -2.17 -6.69 -0.94
N ILE A 178 -2.76 -7.26 -2.00
CA ILE A 178 -2.49 -6.90 -3.41
C ILE A 178 -3.80 -6.75 -4.19
N PRO A 179 -3.79 -6.06 -5.34
CA PRO A 179 -4.94 -6.06 -6.24
C PRO A 179 -5.27 -7.47 -6.72
N ARG A 180 -6.56 -7.84 -6.74
CA ARG A 180 -7.01 -9.17 -7.23
C ARG A 180 -6.58 -9.43 -8.66
N SER A 181 -6.57 -8.40 -9.50
CA SER A 181 -6.13 -8.49 -10.89
C SER A 181 -4.65 -8.88 -11.04
N ASN A 182 -3.82 -8.70 -10.00
CA ASN A 182 -2.42 -9.12 -10.02
C ASN A 182 -2.18 -10.56 -9.52
N MET A 183 -3.21 -11.28 -9.06
CA MET A 183 -3.02 -12.67 -8.59
C MET A 183 -2.42 -13.59 -9.64
N GLN A 184 -2.75 -13.38 -10.90
CA GLN A 184 -2.21 -14.16 -12.03
C GLN A 184 -0.71 -13.88 -12.30
N ASP A 185 -0.17 -12.77 -11.80
CA ASP A 185 1.22 -12.35 -11.98
C ASP A 185 2.12 -12.79 -10.82
N VAL A 186 1.54 -13.44 -9.78
CA VAL A 186 2.26 -13.88 -8.59
C VAL A 186 2.96 -15.21 -8.88
N LEU A 187 4.29 -15.16 -9.00
CA LEU A 187 5.17 -16.30 -9.22
C LEU A 187 6.26 -16.30 -8.15
N LEU A 188 5.92 -16.81 -6.96
CA LEU A 188 6.87 -16.83 -5.84
C LEU A 188 7.93 -17.93 -6.02
N ASP A 189 9.15 -17.61 -5.60
CA ASP A 189 10.22 -18.59 -5.43
C ASP A 189 9.82 -19.58 -4.32
N GLU A 190 10.16 -20.88 -4.48
CA GLU A 190 9.87 -21.96 -3.52
C GLU A 190 10.28 -21.60 -2.08
N GLN A 191 11.36 -20.82 -1.91
CA GLN A 191 11.81 -20.39 -0.58
C GLN A 191 10.80 -19.50 0.17
N PHE A 192 9.85 -18.86 -0.54
CA PHE A 192 8.82 -17.96 0.04
C PHE A 192 7.44 -18.63 0.14
N GLU A 193 7.25 -19.77 -0.52
CA GLU A 193 6.00 -20.51 -0.45
C GLU A 193 5.67 -20.90 1.00
N GLY A 194 4.42 -20.63 1.40
CA GLY A 194 3.93 -20.90 2.75
C GLY A 194 4.50 -19.99 3.86
N LYS A 195 5.41 -19.06 3.56
CA LYS A 195 5.95 -18.11 4.53
C LYS A 195 5.20 -16.80 4.61
N ILE A 196 4.41 -16.50 3.60
CA ILE A 196 3.64 -15.27 3.50
C ILE A 196 2.24 -15.56 2.95
N GLU A 197 1.24 -14.98 3.56
CA GLU A 197 -0.14 -15.03 3.10
C GLU A 197 -0.38 -13.88 2.12
N VAL A 198 -0.95 -14.19 0.95
CA VAL A 198 -1.31 -13.18 -0.06
C VAL A 198 -2.81 -13.03 -0.10
N ILE A 199 -3.29 -11.83 0.19
CA ILE A 199 -4.71 -11.47 0.20
C ILE A 199 -4.98 -10.58 -1.03
N ALA A 200 -5.92 -11.02 -1.85
CA ALA A 200 -6.35 -10.30 -3.04
C ALA A 200 -7.61 -9.49 -2.75
N VAL A 201 -7.60 -8.21 -3.09
CA VAL A 201 -8.68 -7.26 -2.84
C VAL A 201 -9.08 -6.51 -4.11
N ASP A 202 -10.34 -6.08 -4.16
CA ASP A 202 -10.89 -5.30 -5.27
C ASP A 202 -11.19 -3.85 -4.87
N THR A 203 -11.40 -3.60 -3.56
CA THR A 203 -11.87 -2.30 -3.08
C THR A 203 -11.14 -1.84 -1.81
N LEU A 204 -11.21 -0.53 -1.51
CA LEU A 204 -10.54 0.06 -0.36
C LEU A 204 -11.15 -0.41 0.97
N ASP A 205 -12.44 -0.70 1.04
CA ASP A 205 -13.08 -1.24 2.24
C ASP A 205 -12.55 -2.66 2.56
N GLU A 206 -12.33 -3.51 1.56
CA GLU A 206 -11.65 -4.80 1.75
C GLU A 206 -10.23 -4.63 2.29
N VAL A 207 -9.48 -3.62 1.78
CA VAL A 207 -8.15 -3.28 2.34
C VAL A 207 -8.26 -2.94 3.82
N MET A 208 -9.23 -2.07 4.19
CA MET A 208 -9.44 -1.67 5.58
C MET A 208 -9.84 -2.86 6.46
N GLU A 209 -10.63 -3.78 5.94
CA GLU A 209 -11.02 -4.99 6.67
C GLU A 209 -9.81 -5.83 7.09
N HIS A 210 -8.83 -5.97 6.23
CA HIS A 210 -7.63 -6.74 6.53
C HIS A 210 -6.59 -5.96 7.36
N ALA A 211 -6.52 -4.64 7.21
CA ALA A 211 -5.48 -3.80 7.81
C ALA A 211 -5.81 -3.34 9.24
N LEU A 212 -7.08 -3.01 9.53
CA LEU A 212 -7.48 -2.38 10.79
C LEU A 212 -7.81 -3.42 11.87
N ILE A 213 -7.63 -3.05 13.16
CA ILE A 213 -7.69 -4.02 14.27
C ILE A 213 -8.92 -3.87 15.16
N THR A 214 -9.43 -2.67 15.36
CA THR A 214 -10.51 -2.41 16.34
C THR A 214 -11.87 -2.83 15.79
N HIS A 215 -12.55 -3.79 16.45
CA HIS A 215 -13.76 -4.41 15.91
C HIS A 215 -14.93 -3.46 15.68
N GLU A 216 -15.39 -2.71 16.67
CA GLU A 216 -16.61 -1.87 16.51
C GLU A 216 -16.40 -0.68 15.57
N GLN A 217 -15.32 0.08 15.77
CA GLN A 217 -15.00 1.24 14.92
C GLN A 217 -14.65 0.82 13.49
N LYS A 218 -13.93 -0.30 13.35
CA LYS A 218 -13.59 -0.90 12.07
C LYS A 218 -14.86 -1.31 11.31
N GLN A 219 -15.77 -2.06 11.93
CA GLN A 219 -16.98 -2.53 11.27
C GLN A 219 -17.83 -1.34 10.76
N SER A 220 -18.04 -0.33 11.58
CA SER A 220 -18.78 0.89 11.18
C SER A 220 -18.08 1.63 10.04
N LEU A 221 -16.74 1.68 10.02
CA LEU A 221 -15.99 2.32 8.93
C LEU A 221 -16.08 1.51 7.64
N VAL A 222 -15.84 0.20 7.68
CA VAL A 222 -15.88 -0.70 6.52
C VAL A 222 -17.26 -0.69 5.87
N GLU A 223 -18.35 -0.81 6.66
CA GLU A 223 -19.72 -0.74 6.16
C GLU A 223 -20.02 0.60 5.48
N ARG A 224 -19.54 1.70 6.06
CA ARG A 224 -19.69 3.05 5.50
C ARG A 224 -18.94 3.21 4.18
N LEU A 225 -17.69 2.73 4.10
CA LEU A 225 -16.88 2.76 2.88
C LEU A 225 -17.52 1.92 1.78
N GLY A 226 -17.86 0.66 2.06
CA GLY A 226 -18.52 -0.25 1.12
C GLY A 226 -19.80 0.34 0.56
N SER A 227 -20.68 0.88 1.41
CA SER A 227 -21.94 1.49 0.96
C SER A 227 -21.77 2.69 0.02
N VAL A 228 -20.66 3.41 0.12
CA VAL A 228 -20.36 4.53 -0.78
C VAL A 228 -19.75 4.01 -2.09
N ILE A 229 -18.87 3.02 -2.02
CA ILE A 229 -18.24 2.40 -3.20
C ILE A 229 -19.31 1.74 -4.07
N ASP A 230 -20.22 0.96 -3.51
CA ASP A 230 -21.32 0.30 -4.23
C ASP A 230 -22.21 1.29 -5.01
N ARG A 231 -22.42 2.49 -4.45
CA ARG A 231 -23.17 3.54 -5.19
C ARG A 231 -22.38 4.14 -6.35
N LEU A 232 -21.05 4.08 -6.30
CA LEU A 232 -20.17 4.62 -7.33
C LEU A 232 -19.85 3.63 -8.43
N THR A 233 -19.91 2.34 -8.10
CA THR A 233 -19.64 1.19 -8.98
C THR A 233 -20.89 0.30 -9.07
N PRO A 234 -22.05 0.77 -9.59
CA PRO A 234 -23.22 -0.07 -9.73
C PRO A 234 -22.89 -1.26 -10.64
N ASP A 235 -23.29 -2.44 -10.19
CA ASP A 235 -23.12 -3.69 -10.92
C ASP A 235 -23.59 -3.54 -12.38
N LEU A 236 -22.67 -3.70 -13.32
CA LEU A 236 -22.98 -3.71 -14.77
C LEU A 236 -23.55 -5.06 -15.22
N THR A 237 -23.83 -5.99 -14.30
CA THR A 237 -24.55 -7.23 -14.56
C THR A 237 -26.05 -6.96 -14.68
N GLY A 238 -26.43 -6.19 -15.69
CA GLY A 238 -27.81 -6.14 -16.17
C GLY A 238 -28.22 -7.54 -16.66
N PRO A 239 -29.52 -7.90 -16.57
CA PRO A 239 -29.98 -9.22 -16.99
C PRO A 239 -29.59 -9.48 -18.44
N THR A 240 -28.82 -10.55 -18.65
CA THR A 240 -28.54 -11.08 -19.99
C THR A 240 -29.88 -11.43 -20.61
N THR A 241 -30.41 -10.56 -21.44
CA THR A 241 -31.57 -10.86 -22.28
C THR A 241 -31.08 -11.89 -23.31
N SER A 242 -31.40 -13.16 -23.07
CA SER A 242 -31.26 -14.23 -24.07
C SER A 242 -32.21 -13.89 -25.24
N ILE A 243 -31.59 -13.68 -26.40
CA ILE A 243 -32.27 -13.68 -27.72
C ILE A 243 -32.30 -15.11 -28.22
#